data_79053bc40fbbbc9aff1804ceab724a72
#
_entry.id   79053bc40fbbbc9aff1804ceab724a72
#
_cell.length_a   1.000
_cell.length_b   1.000
_cell.length_c   1.000
_cell.angle_alpha   90.00
_cell.angle_beta   90.00
_cell.angle_gamma   90.00
#
_symmetry.space_group_name_H-M   'P 1'
#
loop_
_entity.id
_entity.type
_entity.pdbx_description
1 polymer ?
#
loop_
_entity_poly.entity_id
_entity_poly.type
_entity_poly.pdbx_seq_one_letter_code
_entity_poly.pdbx_strand_id
1 'polypeptide(L)'
;DLKTRRLCYVKEIVSLDNYETPSEELKTHLNNFMDKVNDLRSRGITVDEVSVDKTLLDAVASCYVVISCAEATSNMSNLTGINFGPRGCANNIYEAMKDHRTKGFSPLIKRRFVIGSYVLQRENQDKYFNNAKRVRRLIVNKWKELFNDYDAVILPVGSGPAPFLEKSQNTLAGGSKILEEHLQIGNFGGFPSITIPDGFVDNLPVGLNITGDCYNDQTVLNIAYGIEKTMNYKNQIAKEVSYE
;
A
#
# COMPACT_ATOMS: atom_id res chain seq x y z
N ASP A 1 26.12 1.60 -8.30
CA ASP A 1 25.86 1.45 -9.73
C ASP A 1 24.58 0.59 -9.90
N LEU A 2 23.60 1.11 -10.63
CA LEU A 2 22.32 0.42 -10.83
C LEU A 2 22.48 -0.86 -11.70
N LYS A 3 23.50 -0.91 -12.55
CA LYS A 3 23.78 -2.09 -13.40
C LYS A 3 24.24 -3.33 -12.63
N THR A 4 24.70 -3.15 -11.39
CA THR A 4 25.07 -4.27 -10.52
C THR A 4 23.89 -4.81 -9.71
N ARG A 5 22.72 -4.20 -9.85
CA ARG A 5 21.50 -4.55 -9.10
C ARG A 5 20.59 -5.45 -9.93
N ARG A 6 19.97 -6.39 -9.25
CA ARG A 6 18.96 -7.26 -9.83
C ARG A 6 17.59 -6.85 -9.31
N LEU A 7 16.71 -6.43 -10.21
CA LEU A 7 15.35 -6.05 -9.92
C LEU A 7 14.39 -7.10 -10.46
N CYS A 8 13.20 -7.16 -9.91
CA CYS A 8 12.10 -7.94 -10.49
C CYS A 8 10.76 -7.22 -10.36
N TYR A 9 9.78 -7.70 -11.11
CA TYR A 9 8.38 -7.33 -10.94
C TYR A 9 7.49 -8.59 -10.94
N VAL A 10 6.37 -8.52 -10.25
CA VAL A 10 5.43 -9.64 -10.12
C VAL A 10 4.36 -9.53 -11.19
N LYS A 11 4.37 -10.46 -12.17
CA LYS A 11 3.49 -10.41 -13.34
C LYS A 11 2.00 -10.43 -12.98
N GLU A 12 1.62 -11.18 -11.96
CA GLU A 12 0.23 -11.29 -11.54
C GLU A 12 -0.32 -9.98 -10.97
N ILE A 13 0.54 -9.10 -10.42
CA ILE A 13 0.12 -7.78 -9.90
C ILE A 13 -0.17 -6.82 -11.04
N VAL A 14 0.62 -6.85 -12.10
CA VAL A 14 0.51 -5.94 -13.25
C VAL A 14 -0.35 -6.52 -14.40
N SER A 15 -1.01 -7.65 -14.18
CA SER A 15 -1.87 -8.26 -15.20
C SER A 15 -3.20 -7.54 -15.35
N LEU A 16 -3.57 -7.25 -16.60
CA LEU A 16 -4.91 -6.78 -16.97
C LEU A 16 -6.02 -7.81 -16.69
N ASP A 17 -5.67 -9.11 -16.59
CA ASP A 17 -6.62 -10.19 -16.27
C ASP A 17 -7.26 -10.06 -14.88
N ASN A 18 -6.70 -9.20 -14.01
CA ASN A 18 -7.31 -8.85 -12.72
C ASN A 18 -8.58 -8.00 -12.87
N TYR A 19 -8.87 -7.50 -14.06
CA TYR A 19 -9.96 -6.55 -14.32
C TYR A 19 -10.89 -7.09 -15.41
N GLU A 20 -12.19 -7.12 -15.14
CA GLU A 20 -13.21 -7.51 -16.14
C GLU A 20 -13.29 -6.49 -17.27
N THR A 21 -13.20 -5.20 -16.92
CA THR A 21 -13.25 -4.08 -17.87
C THR A 21 -12.18 -3.05 -17.47
N PRO A 22 -10.92 -3.25 -17.89
CA PRO A 22 -9.85 -2.30 -17.58
C PRO A 22 -10.08 -0.96 -18.29
N SER A 23 -9.94 0.14 -17.54
CA SER A 23 -10.05 1.50 -18.12
C SER A 23 -8.86 1.80 -19.04
N GLU A 24 -9.01 2.81 -19.93
CA GLU A 24 -7.90 3.22 -20.79
C GLU A 24 -6.75 3.84 -19.99
N GLU A 25 -7.06 4.56 -18.90
CA GLU A 25 -6.05 5.09 -17.98
C GLU A 25 -5.21 3.94 -17.36
N LEU A 26 -5.86 2.86 -16.94
CA LEU A 26 -5.17 1.69 -16.37
C LEU A 26 -4.28 1.01 -17.43
N LYS A 27 -4.79 0.81 -18.64
CA LYS A 27 -4.00 0.23 -19.75
C LYS A 27 -2.78 1.09 -20.06
N THR A 28 -2.97 2.40 -20.17
CA THR A 28 -1.90 3.37 -20.39
C THR A 28 -0.87 3.30 -19.25
N HIS A 29 -1.33 3.27 -18.01
CA HIS A 29 -0.44 3.20 -16.84
C HIS A 29 0.42 1.93 -16.83
N LEU A 30 -0.19 0.76 -17.08
CA LEU A 30 0.55 -0.51 -17.12
C LEU A 30 1.49 -0.60 -18.34
N ASN A 31 1.09 -0.05 -19.50
CA ASN A 31 1.99 0.05 -20.65
C ASN A 31 3.20 0.95 -20.36
N ASN A 32 2.98 2.13 -19.74
CA ASN A 32 4.07 3.01 -19.33
C ASN A 32 5.05 2.30 -18.36
N PHE A 33 4.53 1.50 -17.43
CA PHE A 33 5.36 0.69 -16.55
C PHE A 33 6.19 -0.34 -17.33
N MET A 34 5.59 -1.05 -18.29
CA MET A 34 6.32 -2.02 -19.11
C MET A 34 7.36 -1.36 -20.02
N ASP A 35 7.06 -0.17 -20.55
CA ASP A 35 8.03 0.64 -21.31
C ASP A 35 9.20 1.06 -20.41
N LYS A 36 8.95 1.41 -19.14
CA LYS A 36 9.98 1.69 -18.15
C LYS A 36 10.85 0.45 -17.88
N VAL A 37 10.25 -0.71 -17.70
CA VAL A 37 10.99 -1.97 -17.53
C VAL A 37 11.90 -2.22 -18.73
N ASN A 38 11.40 -2.02 -19.95
CA ASN A 38 12.16 -2.20 -21.18
C ASN A 38 13.28 -1.16 -21.34
N ASP A 39 13.04 0.10 -20.96
CA ASP A 39 14.09 1.14 -20.94
C ASP A 39 15.22 0.79 -19.95
N LEU A 40 14.89 0.34 -18.74
CA LEU A 40 15.90 -0.11 -17.76
C LEU A 40 16.72 -1.30 -18.30
N ARG A 41 16.07 -2.28 -18.91
CA ARG A 41 16.76 -3.42 -19.57
C ARG A 41 17.69 -2.97 -20.70
N SER A 42 17.23 -2.03 -21.53
CA SER A 42 18.05 -1.49 -22.63
C SER A 42 19.32 -0.78 -22.15
N ARG A 43 19.31 -0.25 -20.93
CA ARG A 43 20.45 0.37 -20.24
C ARG A 43 21.37 -0.64 -19.55
N GLY A 44 21.08 -1.95 -19.66
CA GLY A 44 21.85 -3.03 -19.06
C GLY A 44 21.55 -3.27 -17.59
N ILE A 45 20.36 -2.86 -17.11
CA ILE A 45 19.89 -3.15 -15.76
C ILE A 45 19.08 -4.44 -15.81
N THR A 46 19.34 -5.37 -14.91
CA THR A 46 18.56 -6.61 -14.80
C THR A 46 17.22 -6.32 -14.17
N VAL A 47 16.12 -6.60 -14.90
CA VAL A 47 14.75 -6.53 -14.41
C VAL A 47 14.02 -7.78 -14.88
N ASP A 48 13.83 -8.74 -13.99
CA ASP A 48 13.22 -10.02 -14.30
C ASP A 48 11.72 -10.02 -14.00
N GLU A 49 10.96 -10.79 -14.79
CA GLU A 49 9.57 -11.11 -14.49
C GLU A 49 9.54 -12.31 -13.53
N VAL A 50 8.80 -12.19 -12.42
CA VAL A 50 8.60 -13.28 -11.46
C VAL A 50 7.13 -13.58 -11.27
N SER A 51 6.83 -14.79 -10.80
CA SER A 51 5.46 -15.25 -10.53
C SER A 51 5.25 -15.47 -9.04
N VAL A 52 4.11 -15.04 -8.54
CA VAL A 52 3.65 -15.29 -7.17
C VAL A 52 2.24 -15.87 -7.21
N ASP A 53 1.96 -16.86 -6.35
CA ASP A 53 0.64 -17.46 -6.27
C ASP A 53 -0.46 -16.41 -6.09
N LYS A 54 -1.37 -16.34 -7.06
CA LYS A 54 -2.49 -15.39 -7.06
C LYS A 54 -3.35 -15.53 -5.80
N THR A 55 -3.49 -16.71 -5.24
CA THR A 55 -4.27 -16.93 -4.00
C THR A 55 -3.68 -16.16 -2.83
N LEU A 56 -2.35 -16.06 -2.73
CA LEU A 56 -1.68 -15.25 -1.70
C LEU A 56 -1.89 -13.76 -1.95
N LEU A 57 -1.82 -13.34 -3.22
CA LEU A 57 -2.03 -11.94 -3.59
C LEU A 57 -3.47 -11.48 -3.32
N ASP A 58 -4.46 -12.29 -3.65
CA ASP A 58 -5.88 -11.99 -3.41
C ASP A 58 -6.22 -11.92 -1.91
N ALA A 59 -5.41 -12.54 -1.06
CA ALA A 59 -5.59 -12.50 0.39
C ALA A 59 -5.01 -11.23 1.06
N VAL A 60 -4.19 -10.43 0.38
CA VAL A 60 -3.46 -9.28 0.96
C VAL A 60 -4.42 -8.29 1.62
N ALA A 61 -5.40 -7.79 0.87
CA ALA A 61 -6.35 -6.79 1.35
C ALA A 61 -7.13 -7.28 2.58
N SER A 62 -7.68 -8.50 2.50
CA SER A 62 -8.46 -9.09 3.59
C SER A 62 -7.63 -9.29 4.85
N CYS A 63 -6.42 -9.80 4.72
CA CYS A 63 -5.50 -9.98 5.84
C CYS A 63 -5.12 -8.63 6.47
N TYR A 64 -4.86 -7.62 5.64
CA TYR A 64 -4.52 -6.27 6.11
C TYR A 64 -5.67 -5.67 6.92
N VAL A 65 -6.91 -5.73 6.40
CA VAL A 65 -8.09 -5.18 7.10
C VAL A 65 -8.28 -5.85 8.45
N VAL A 66 -8.21 -7.17 8.52
CA VAL A 66 -8.38 -7.92 9.78
C VAL A 66 -7.33 -7.53 10.80
N ILE A 67 -6.04 -7.56 10.41
CA ILE A 67 -4.92 -7.30 11.32
C ILE A 67 -4.91 -5.83 11.75
N SER A 68 -5.01 -4.90 10.79
CA SER A 68 -4.95 -3.46 11.08
C SER A 68 -6.12 -2.98 11.93
N CYS A 69 -7.32 -3.51 11.72
CA CYS A 69 -8.49 -3.18 12.56
C CYS A 69 -8.33 -3.72 13.99
N ALA A 70 -7.81 -4.93 14.16
CA ALA A 70 -7.53 -5.52 15.47
C ALA A 70 -6.48 -4.70 16.22
N GLU A 71 -5.35 -4.37 15.58
CA GLU A 71 -4.29 -3.55 16.17
C GLU A 71 -4.76 -2.12 16.46
N ALA A 72 -5.50 -1.48 15.55
CA ALA A 72 -6.07 -0.16 15.78
C ALA A 72 -7.01 -0.14 16.99
N THR A 73 -7.84 -1.15 17.16
CA THR A 73 -8.75 -1.27 18.31
C THR A 73 -7.98 -1.33 19.63
N SER A 74 -6.91 -2.11 19.67
CA SER A 74 -6.04 -2.23 20.84
C SER A 74 -5.24 -0.95 21.10
N ASN A 75 -4.52 -0.47 20.07
CA ASN A 75 -3.60 0.65 20.21
C ASN A 75 -4.29 1.98 20.52
N MET A 76 -5.49 2.20 19.95
CA MET A 76 -6.25 3.44 20.16
C MET A 76 -7.20 3.36 21.36
N SER A 77 -7.16 2.30 22.15
CA SER A 77 -7.97 2.17 23.37
C SER A 77 -7.61 3.21 24.42
N ASN A 78 -6.36 3.69 24.44
CA ASN A 78 -5.85 4.72 25.35
C ASN A 78 -6.26 6.15 24.98
N LEU A 79 -6.80 6.37 23.75
CA LEU A 79 -7.26 7.68 23.31
C LEU A 79 -8.68 7.94 23.88
N THR A 80 -8.72 8.34 25.12
CA THR A 80 -9.95 8.46 25.91
C THR A 80 -10.41 9.91 26.13
N GLY A 81 -9.57 10.89 25.73
CA GLY A 81 -9.82 12.32 26.01
C GLY A 81 -9.52 12.74 27.46
N ILE A 82 -8.90 11.85 28.26
CA ILE A 82 -8.48 12.15 29.64
C ILE A 82 -7.00 12.55 29.64
N ASN A 83 -6.14 11.70 29.12
CA ASN A 83 -4.69 11.93 29.08
C ASN A 83 -4.23 12.52 27.74
N PHE A 84 -4.98 12.29 26.67
CA PHE A 84 -4.62 12.70 25.31
C PHE A 84 -5.83 13.26 24.57
N GLY A 85 -5.59 14.29 23.75
CA GLY A 85 -6.59 14.92 22.91
C GLY A 85 -7.56 15.85 23.64
N PRO A 86 -8.56 16.39 22.94
CA PRO A 86 -9.58 17.24 23.53
C PRO A 86 -10.38 16.49 24.59
N ARG A 87 -10.61 17.14 25.74
CA ARG A 87 -11.40 16.56 26.81
C ARG A 87 -12.87 16.54 26.44
N GLY A 88 -13.54 15.41 26.65
CA GLY A 88 -14.99 15.31 26.51
C GLY A 88 -15.72 16.10 27.60
N CYS A 89 -16.91 16.61 27.29
CA CYS A 89 -17.77 17.33 28.22
C CYS A 89 -18.80 16.37 28.82
N ALA A 90 -18.65 16.08 30.11
CA ALA A 90 -19.62 15.26 30.84
C ALA A 90 -19.44 15.34 32.37
N ASN A 91 -20.41 14.86 33.13
CA ASN A 91 -20.42 14.93 34.58
C ASN A 91 -19.55 13.86 35.28
N ASN A 92 -19.15 12.84 34.54
CA ASN A 92 -18.29 11.77 35.06
C ASN A 92 -17.31 11.28 33.99
N ILE A 93 -16.27 10.55 34.44
CA ILE A 93 -15.18 10.07 33.56
C ILE A 93 -15.70 9.18 32.45
N TYR A 94 -16.64 8.27 32.72
CA TYR A 94 -17.15 7.33 31.72
C TYR A 94 -17.87 8.07 30.59
N GLU A 95 -18.73 9.03 30.91
CA GLU A 95 -19.42 9.84 29.93
C GLU A 95 -18.47 10.77 29.15
N ALA A 96 -17.46 11.34 29.81
CA ALA A 96 -16.42 12.13 29.17
C ALA A 96 -15.65 11.32 28.13
N MET A 97 -15.26 10.10 28.45
CA MET A 97 -14.62 9.16 27.51
C MET A 97 -15.54 8.82 26.35
N LYS A 98 -16.82 8.53 26.63
CA LYS A 98 -17.80 8.21 25.61
C LYS A 98 -18.04 9.40 24.66
N ASP A 99 -18.19 10.61 25.20
CA ASP A 99 -18.37 11.83 24.41
C ASP A 99 -17.15 12.09 23.51
N HIS A 100 -15.94 12.04 24.07
CA HIS A 100 -14.70 12.22 23.32
C HIS A 100 -14.58 11.21 22.16
N ARG A 101 -14.74 9.92 22.44
CA ARG A 101 -14.62 8.87 21.40
C ARG A 101 -15.72 8.94 20.37
N THR A 102 -16.91 9.39 20.77
CA THR A 102 -18.05 9.54 19.86
C THR A 102 -17.84 10.71 18.89
N LYS A 103 -17.31 11.83 19.37
CA LYS A 103 -17.09 13.05 18.56
C LYS A 103 -15.72 13.06 17.87
N GLY A 104 -14.70 12.52 18.54
CA GLY A 104 -13.29 12.60 18.10
C GLY A 104 -12.90 11.64 16.96
N PHE A 105 -13.61 10.54 16.77
CA PHE A 105 -13.32 9.60 15.70
C PHE A 105 -14.32 9.70 14.54
N SER A 106 -13.81 9.69 13.31
CA SER A 106 -14.64 9.65 12.11
C SER A 106 -15.43 8.33 12.02
N PRO A 107 -16.53 8.30 11.26
CA PRO A 107 -17.30 7.07 11.01
C PRO A 107 -16.43 5.92 10.48
N LEU A 108 -15.45 6.23 9.63
CA LEU A 108 -14.53 5.24 9.05
C LEU A 108 -13.66 4.58 10.13
N ILE A 109 -13.12 5.37 11.07
CA ILE A 109 -12.31 4.84 12.19
C ILE A 109 -13.18 4.04 13.15
N LYS A 110 -14.38 4.52 13.47
CA LYS A 110 -15.32 3.76 14.33
C LYS A 110 -15.66 2.40 13.72
N ARG A 111 -15.87 2.32 12.41
CA ARG A 111 -16.08 1.04 11.71
C ARG A 111 -14.89 0.10 11.88
N ARG A 112 -13.65 0.59 11.81
CA ARG A 112 -12.46 -0.22 12.07
C ARG A 112 -12.44 -0.78 13.49
N PHE A 113 -12.88 0.00 14.49
CA PHE A 113 -12.99 -0.48 15.86
C PHE A 113 -14.06 -1.57 16.02
N VAL A 114 -15.18 -1.47 15.31
CA VAL A 114 -16.21 -2.52 15.33
C VAL A 114 -15.67 -3.83 14.75
N ILE A 115 -15.02 -3.76 13.58
CA ILE A 115 -14.38 -4.92 12.94
C ILE A 115 -13.30 -5.50 13.87
N GLY A 116 -12.41 -4.66 14.41
CA GLY A 116 -11.33 -5.08 15.30
C GLY A 116 -11.85 -5.73 16.57
N SER A 117 -12.88 -5.15 17.20
CA SER A 117 -13.53 -5.75 18.38
C SER A 117 -14.14 -7.11 18.07
N TYR A 118 -14.79 -7.28 16.91
CA TYR A 118 -15.37 -8.54 16.49
C TYR A 118 -14.33 -9.64 16.28
N VAL A 119 -13.24 -9.32 15.57
CA VAL A 119 -12.19 -10.31 15.27
C VAL A 119 -11.33 -10.67 16.48
N LEU A 120 -11.32 -9.83 17.53
CA LEU A 120 -10.61 -10.09 18.79
C LEU A 120 -11.45 -10.84 19.82
N GLN A 121 -12.77 -11.04 19.60
CA GLN A 121 -13.59 -11.87 20.47
C GLN A 121 -13.04 -13.31 20.49
N ARG A 122 -13.12 -13.93 21.68
CA ARG A 122 -12.52 -15.25 21.92
C ARG A 122 -12.93 -16.31 20.89
N GLU A 123 -14.19 -16.34 20.51
CA GLU A 123 -14.77 -17.25 19.54
C GLU A 123 -14.34 -16.98 18.09
N ASN A 124 -13.95 -15.75 17.79
CA ASN A 124 -13.59 -15.26 16.46
C ASN A 124 -12.07 -15.18 16.23
N GLN A 125 -11.29 -15.07 17.32
CA GLN A 125 -9.88 -14.74 17.27
C GLN A 125 -9.06 -15.74 16.46
N ASP A 126 -9.27 -17.03 16.63
CA ASP A 126 -8.51 -18.03 15.86
C ASP A 126 -8.96 -18.07 14.39
N LYS A 127 -10.28 -17.98 14.16
CA LYS A 127 -10.86 -18.02 12.82
C LYS A 127 -10.42 -16.86 11.94
N TYR A 128 -10.33 -15.65 12.47
CA TYR A 128 -10.04 -14.45 11.69
C TYR A 128 -8.64 -13.91 11.97
N PHE A 129 -8.34 -13.46 13.19
CA PHE A 129 -7.10 -12.74 13.50
C PHE A 129 -5.87 -13.63 13.37
N ASN A 130 -5.88 -14.82 14.01
CA ASN A 130 -4.74 -15.73 13.94
C ASN A 130 -4.56 -16.31 12.53
N ASN A 131 -5.65 -16.59 11.81
CA ASN A 131 -5.56 -17.02 10.41
C ASN A 131 -4.96 -15.93 9.53
N ALA A 132 -5.41 -14.68 9.63
CA ALA A 132 -4.83 -13.58 8.88
C ALA A 132 -3.32 -13.43 9.15
N LYS A 133 -2.88 -13.63 10.41
CA LYS A 133 -1.44 -13.64 10.76
C LYS A 133 -0.67 -14.79 10.12
N ARG A 134 -1.29 -15.98 10.02
CA ARG A 134 -0.67 -17.15 9.34
C ARG A 134 -0.51 -16.86 7.83
N VAL A 135 -1.56 -16.35 7.19
CA VAL A 135 -1.50 -15.98 5.77
C VAL A 135 -0.51 -14.83 5.52
N ARG A 136 -0.51 -13.79 6.38
CA ARG A 136 0.53 -12.76 6.34
C ARG A 136 1.94 -13.36 6.34
N ARG A 137 2.19 -14.37 7.17
CA ARG A 137 3.50 -15.04 7.23
C ARG A 137 3.85 -15.71 5.90
N LEU A 138 2.89 -16.36 5.23
CA LEU A 138 3.12 -16.98 3.92
C LEU A 138 3.47 -15.93 2.85
N ILE A 139 2.75 -14.81 2.84
CA ILE A 139 3.03 -13.68 1.94
C ILE A 139 4.45 -13.15 2.19
N VAL A 140 4.81 -12.87 3.45
CA VAL A 140 6.14 -12.37 3.83
C VAL A 140 7.24 -13.35 3.45
N ASN A 141 7.04 -14.64 3.68
CA ASN A 141 8.03 -15.66 3.30
C ASN A 141 8.26 -15.66 1.79
N LYS A 142 7.18 -15.51 0.99
CA LYS A 142 7.31 -15.44 -0.47
C LYS A 142 8.13 -14.24 -0.94
N TRP A 143 7.93 -13.07 -0.32
CA TRP A 143 8.76 -11.89 -0.62
C TRP A 143 10.21 -12.06 -0.20
N LYS A 144 10.46 -12.68 0.95
CA LYS A 144 11.83 -13.02 1.38
C LYS A 144 12.54 -13.99 0.43
N GLU A 145 11.81 -14.95 -0.15
CA GLU A 145 12.35 -15.81 -1.21
C GLU A 145 12.78 -14.99 -2.43
N LEU A 146 11.98 -14.00 -2.87
CA LEU A 146 12.36 -13.11 -3.97
C LEU A 146 13.61 -12.30 -3.62
N PHE A 147 13.73 -11.80 -2.39
CA PHE A 147 14.89 -11.02 -1.95
C PHE A 147 16.17 -11.84 -1.77
N ASN A 148 16.13 -13.18 -1.85
CA ASN A 148 17.35 -13.98 -1.96
C ASN A 148 18.04 -13.80 -3.31
N ASP A 149 17.28 -13.52 -4.37
CA ASP A 149 17.76 -13.43 -5.75
C ASP A 149 17.77 -12.00 -6.29
N TYR A 150 16.96 -11.09 -5.70
CA TYR A 150 16.74 -9.73 -6.17
C TYR A 150 16.98 -8.70 -5.07
N ASP A 151 17.59 -7.58 -5.44
CA ASP A 151 17.81 -6.44 -4.54
C ASP A 151 16.52 -5.66 -4.23
N ALA A 152 15.57 -5.63 -5.19
CA ALA A 152 14.27 -4.99 -5.00
C ALA A 152 13.20 -5.52 -5.98
N VAL A 153 11.95 -5.42 -5.53
CA VAL A 153 10.74 -5.56 -6.35
C VAL A 153 10.30 -4.16 -6.77
N ILE A 154 10.04 -3.95 -8.06
CA ILE A 154 9.50 -2.70 -8.61
C ILE A 154 8.08 -2.93 -9.14
N LEU A 155 7.15 -2.02 -8.84
CA LEU A 155 5.74 -2.11 -9.23
C LEU A 155 5.16 -0.70 -9.44
N PRO A 156 4.16 -0.53 -10.32
CA PRO A 156 3.44 0.73 -10.42
C PRO A 156 2.63 0.97 -9.15
N VAL A 157 2.45 2.23 -8.75
CA VAL A 157 1.65 2.60 -7.58
C VAL A 157 0.19 2.77 -8.00
N GLY A 158 -0.66 1.87 -7.53
CA GLY A 158 -2.10 1.91 -7.79
C GLY A 158 -2.49 1.66 -9.24
N SER A 159 -3.76 1.81 -9.54
CA SER A 159 -4.37 1.53 -10.84
C SER A 159 -4.34 2.72 -11.81
N GLY A 160 -3.72 3.81 -11.44
CA GLY A 160 -3.62 5.01 -12.28
C GLY A 160 -3.49 6.30 -11.48
N PRO A 161 -3.83 7.46 -12.07
CA PRO A 161 -3.77 8.75 -11.43
C PRO A 161 -4.83 8.91 -10.33
N ALA A 162 -4.71 10.01 -9.56
CA ALA A 162 -5.68 10.34 -8.52
C ALA A 162 -7.12 10.41 -9.08
N PRO A 163 -8.10 9.78 -8.43
CA PRO A 163 -9.49 9.82 -8.87
C PRO A 163 -10.10 11.20 -8.64
N PHE A 164 -11.18 11.52 -9.35
CA PHE A 164 -11.99 12.72 -9.07
C PHE A 164 -12.56 12.67 -7.65
N LEU A 165 -12.62 13.82 -6.98
CA LEU A 165 -13.12 13.95 -5.60
C LEU A 165 -14.50 13.34 -5.38
N GLU A 166 -15.41 13.52 -6.34
CA GLU A 166 -16.77 12.97 -6.29
C GLU A 166 -16.78 11.43 -6.26
N LYS A 167 -15.82 10.78 -6.94
CA LYS A 167 -15.69 9.33 -6.97
C LYS A 167 -14.99 8.78 -5.71
N SER A 168 -14.17 9.60 -5.04
CA SER A 168 -13.36 9.16 -3.89
C SER A 168 -14.15 9.06 -2.57
N GLN A 169 -15.27 9.76 -2.45
CA GLN A 169 -15.98 9.93 -1.17
C GLN A 169 -16.74 8.70 -0.67
N ASN A 170 -17.02 7.69 -1.50
CA ASN A 170 -17.91 6.57 -1.18
C ASN A 170 -17.30 5.17 -1.21
N THR A 171 -16.02 5.01 -1.47
CA THR A 171 -15.36 3.71 -1.47
C THR A 171 -14.98 3.27 -0.05
N LEU A 172 -15.97 2.77 0.66
CA LEU A 172 -15.71 1.88 1.79
C LEU A 172 -15.21 0.56 1.19
N ALA A 173 -13.89 0.43 1.07
CA ALA A 173 -13.14 -0.76 0.69
C ALA A 173 -13.98 -2.01 0.36
N GLY A 174 -14.31 -2.19 -0.88
CA GLY A 174 -14.88 -3.41 -1.43
C GLY A 174 -14.41 -3.54 -2.86
N GLY A 175 -13.59 -4.55 -3.14
CA GLY A 175 -13.12 -4.84 -4.48
C GLY A 175 -11.82 -4.14 -4.91
N SER A 176 -11.02 -3.71 -3.94
CA SER A 176 -9.67 -3.24 -4.21
C SER A 176 -8.85 -4.36 -4.86
N LYS A 177 -8.16 -4.05 -5.96
CA LYS A 177 -7.35 -5.02 -6.70
C LYS A 177 -5.93 -5.04 -6.14
N ILE A 178 -5.21 -6.14 -6.36
CA ILE A 178 -3.85 -6.30 -5.82
C ILE A 178 -2.90 -5.17 -6.25
N LEU A 179 -3.10 -4.57 -7.41
CA LEU A 179 -2.33 -3.42 -7.87
C LEU A 179 -2.45 -2.20 -6.95
N GLU A 180 -3.57 -2.04 -6.24
CA GLU A 180 -3.77 -0.99 -5.24
C GLU A 180 -3.31 -1.41 -3.85
N GLU A 181 -3.31 -2.72 -3.57
CA GLU A 181 -3.11 -3.27 -2.24
C GLU A 181 -1.68 -3.81 -2.01
N HIS A 182 -0.87 -3.98 -3.06
CA HIS A 182 0.47 -4.57 -2.92
C HIS A 182 1.40 -3.78 -1.97
N LEU A 183 1.18 -2.47 -1.82
CA LEU A 183 1.96 -1.63 -0.89
C LEU A 183 1.82 -2.10 0.58
N GLN A 184 0.72 -2.79 0.92
CA GLN A 184 0.50 -3.36 2.26
C GLN A 184 1.49 -4.48 2.59
N ILE A 185 2.10 -5.09 1.58
CA ILE A 185 3.09 -6.15 1.74
C ILE A 185 4.36 -5.63 2.43
N GLY A 186 4.75 -4.38 2.14
CA GLY A 186 5.80 -3.68 2.86
C GLY A 186 5.51 -3.61 4.37
N ASN A 187 4.28 -3.26 4.74
CA ASN A 187 3.83 -3.23 6.15
C ASN A 187 3.83 -4.62 6.80
N PHE A 188 3.48 -5.67 6.03
CA PHE A 188 3.46 -7.04 6.54
C PHE A 188 4.85 -7.56 6.92
N GLY A 189 5.84 -7.29 6.10
CA GLY A 189 7.20 -7.78 6.22
C GLY A 189 8.15 -6.84 6.97
N GLY A 190 7.78 -5.57 7.15
CA GLY A 190 8.71 -4.51 7.59
C GLY A 190 9.74 -4.18 6.52
N PHE A 191 9.37 -4.30 5.26
CA PHE A 191 10.21 -4.04 4.11
C PHE A 191 10.30 -2.55 3.82
N PRO A 192 11.51 -1.96 3.67
CA PRO A 192 11.66 -0.59 3.23
C PRO A 192 11.09 -0.42 1.83
N SER A 193 10.34 0.66 1.64
CA SER A 193 9.62 0.93 0.40
C SER A 193 9.64 2.43 0.09
N ILE A 194 9.92 2.79 -1.16
CA ILE A 194 9.90 4.17 -1.63
C ILE A 194 9.10 4.27 -2.93
N THR A 195 8.40 5.37 -3.10
CA THR A 195 7.75 5.72 -4.36
C THR A 195 8.45 6.91 -5.00
N ILE A 196 8.77 6.78 -6.27
CA ILE A 196 9.35 7.85 -7.09
C ILE A 196 8.39 8.21 -8.23
N PRO A 197 8.44 9.44 -8.79
CA PRO A 197 7.65 9.80 -9.98
C PRO A 197 7.97 8.88 -11.16
N ASP A 198 6.94 8.42 -11.90
CA ASP A 198 7.09 7.54 -13.07
C ASP A 198 6.38 8.07 -14.31
N GLY A 199 6.05 9.34 -14.34
CA GLY A 199 5.41 9.97 -15.48
C GLY A 199 3.99 10.42 -15.23
N PHE A 200 3.22 10.47 -16.28
CA PHE A 200 1.88 11.04 -16.27
C PHE A 200 0.91 10.14 -17.05
N VAL A 201 -0.32 10.07 -16.55
CA VAL A 201 -1.49 9.53 -17.27
C VAL A 201 -2.54 10.64 -17.23
N ASP A 202 -3.06 11.04 -18.37
CA ASP A 202 -4.00 12.17 -18.51
C ASP A 202 -3.52 13.47 -17.84
N ASN A 203 -2.22 13.77 -17.97
CA ASN A 203 -1.54 14.91 -17.34
C ASN A 203 -1.49 14.87 -15.79
N LEU A 204 -1.91 13.79 -15.17
CA LEU A 204 -1.79 13.58 -13.73
C LEU A 204 -0.62 12.65 -13.41
N PRO A 205 0.15 12.93 -12.32
CA PRO A 205 1.34 12.16 -12.00
C PRO A 205 0.99 10.76 -11.53
N VAL A 206 1.83 9.80 -11.91
CA VAL A 206 1.82 8.41 -11.40
C VAL A 206 3.18 8.06 -10.82
N GLY A 207 3.26 6.97 -10.07
CA GLY A 207 4.47 6.60 -9.36
C GLY A 207 4.93 5.17 -9.59
N LEU A 208 6.23 4.96 -9.41
CA LEU A 208 6.89 3.66 -9.33
C LEU A 208 7.26 3.36 -7.88
N ASN A 209 6.79 2.25 -7.35
CA ASN A 209 7.17 1.76 -6.04
C ASN A 209 8.38 0.82 -6.14
N ILE A 210 9.30 0.93 -5.20
CA ILE A 210 10.52 0.12 -5.08
C ILE A 210 10.56 -0.40 -3.65
N THR A 211 10.50 -1.71 -3.48
CA THR A 211 10.51 -2.37 -2.17
C THR A 211 11.68 -3.32 -2.08
N GLY A 212 12.47 -3.24 -1.01
CA GLY A 212 13.63 -4.10 -0.74
C GLY A 212 13.46 -4.94 0.52
N ASP A 213 14.45 -5.79 0.84
CA ASP A 213 14.43 -6.60 2.06
C ASP A 213 14.62 -5.74 3.32
N CYS A 214 14.25 -6.29 4.48
CA CYS A 214 14.39 -5.65 5.79
C CYS A 214 15.82 -5.11 6.01
N TYR A 215 15.91 -3.91 6.56
CA TYR A 215 17.16 -3.21 6.87
C TYR A 215 18.02 -2.83 5.65
N ASN A 216 17.52 -3.00 4.42
CA ASN A 216 18.18 -2.62 3.19
C ASN A 216 17.76 -1.23 2.67
N ASP A 217 17.39 -0.31 3.57
CA ASP A 217 16.93 1.05 3.25
C ASP A 217 17.90 1.77 2.31
N GLN A 218 19.22 1.69 2.60
CA GLN A 218 20.23 2.33 1.77
C GLN A 218 20.26 1.76 0.33
N THR A 219 20.03 0.46 0.17
CA THR A 219 19.96 -0.18 -1.15
C THR A 219 18.75 0.32 -1.91
N VAL A 220 17.57 0.38 -1.26
CA VAL A 220 16.33 0.90 -1.84
C VAL A 220 16.50 2.37 -2.28
N LEU A 221 17.07 3.21 -1.43
CA LEU A 221 17.37 4.61 -1.77
C LEU A 221 18.34 4.74 -2.96
N ASN A 222 19.39 3.91 -3.01
CA ASN A 222 20.34 3.91 -4.12
C ASN A 222 19.71 3.47 -5.44
N ILE A 223 18.83 2.46 -5.42
CA ILE A 223 18.07 2.00 -6.58
C ILE A 223 17.12 3.10 -7.05
N ALA A 224 16.33 3.67 -6.13
CA ALA A 224 15.42 4.77 -6.42
C ALA A 224 16.13 5.95 -7.09
N TYR A 225 17.22 6.42 -6.50
CA TYR A 225 18.04 7.50 -7.06
C TYR A 225 18.64 7.14 -8.43
N GLY A 226 19.07 5.89 -8.60
CA GLY A 226 19.59 5.41 -9.89
C GLY A 226 18.51 5.42 -10.97
N ILE A 227 17.30 4.95 -10.67
CA ILE A 227 16.17 4.96 -11.60
C ILE A 227 15.72 6.41 -11.88
N GLU A 228 15.57 7.25 -10.85
CA GLU A 228 15.18 8.65 -11.00
C GLU A 228 16.11 9.43 -11.95
N LYS A 229 17.42 9.13 -11.91
CA LYS A 229 18.37 9.73 -12.85
C LYS A 229 18.15 9.35 -14.32
N THR A 230 17.47 8.26 -14.59
CA THR A 230 17.13 7.86 -15.97
C THR A 230 15.88 8.60 -16.47
N MET A 231 15.16 9.27 -15.58
CA MET A 231 13.90 9.96 -15.84
C MET A 231 14.09 11.46 -15.85
N ASN A 232 13.24 12.18 -16.58
CA ASN A 232 13.31 13.64 -16.68
C ASN A 232 12.18 14.32 -15.86
N TYR A 233 11.89 13.80 -14.66
CA TYR A 233 10.80 14.32 -13.80
C TYR A 233 11.30 15.11 -12.59
N LYS A 234 12.61 15.26 -12.46
CA LYS A 234 13.22 15.99 -11.34
C LYS A 234 12.71 17.43 -11.28
N ASN A 235 12.27 17.85 -10.11
CA ASN A 235 11.78 19.20 -9.83
C ASN A 235 10.50 19.60 -10.61
N GLN A 236 9.76 18.66 -11.16
CA GLN A 236 8.42 18.94 -11.67
C GLN A 236 7.46 19.07 -10.49
N ILE A 237 7.04 20.28 -10.21
CA ILE A 237 6.12 20.62 -9.12
C ILE A 237 4.80 21.09 -9.74
N ALA A 238 3.68 20.70 -9.12
CA ALA A 238 2.37 21.22 -9.53
C ALA A 238 2.37 22.75 -9.49
N LYS A 239 1.82 23.38 -10.52
CA LYS A 239 1.63 24.83 -10.52
C LYS A 239 0.67 25.19 -9.39
N GLU A 240 0.99 26.25 -8.64
CA GLU A 240 0.05 26.80 -7.66
C GLU A 240 -1.24 27.19 -8.39
N VAL A 241 -2.36 26.67 -7.89
CA VAL A 241 -3.68 27.12 -8.33
C VAL A 241 -4.07 28.24 -7.38
N SER A 242 -4.06 29.49 -7.85
CA SER A 242 -4.68 30.59 -7.12
C SER A 242 -6.19 30.36 -7.12
N TYR A 243 -6.75 30.07 -5.96
CA TYR A 243 -8.19 30.13 -5.76
C TYR A 243 -8.57 31.62 -5.65
N GLU A 244 -9.20 32.18 -6.69
CA GLU A 244 -9.92 33.43 -6.61
C GLU A 244 -11.24 33.26 -5.87
#